data_638679dfb8bf1594bdd13a193752f7aa
#
_entry.id   638679dfb8bf1594bdd13a193752f7aa
#
_cell.length_a   1.000
_cell.length_b   1.000
_cell.length_c   1.000
_cell.angle_alpha   90.00
_cell.angle_beta   90.00
_cell.angle_gamma   90.00
#
_symmetry.space_group_name_H-M   'P 1'
#
loop_
_entity.id
_entity.type
_entity.pdbx_description
1 polymer ?
#
loop_
_entity_poly.entity_id
_entity_poly.type
_entity_poly.pdbx_seq_one_letter_code
_entity_poly.pdbx_strand_id
1 'polypeptide(L)'
;MAANISFNPVLVTNAPGTFFVSSDGYVQGTMMDDPAVRYALAGGILGPNETLPMWGGVAVFEDIPGASGATIPALGSIVGRAASVSAIAGFSVFNQASNWVTSPQSECPSAGNGMTVPFFRLGSGARIAVAADPSLASLEGGATNQNVSWDFNNQRLQPYDASTATITINSASWANTAGGQLTANVTNWTGAFQPGPGDAVNISGATNSGTGGAAVINQNFIVVSSTSTSVVLAAPAASGVYGTIGGSPVFNFGEAALPVKVLNLQIGNSQIVTYDPINNLVHWTQAGSCALILL
;
A
#
# COMPACT_ATOMS: atom_id res chain seq x y z
N MET A 1 7.66 -41.15 11.51
CA MET A 1 7.56 -39.70 11.59
C MET A 1 6.19 -39.38 12.17
N ALA A 2 6.15 -38.63 13.25
CA ALA A 2 4.87 -38.15 13.81
C ALA A 2 4.28 -37.13 12.85
N ALA A 3 3.05 -37.36 12.40
CA ALA A 3 2.32 -36.38 11.62
C ALA A 3 1.96 -35.21 12.54
N ASN A 4 2.52 -34.03 12.30
CA ASN A 4 2.07 -32.82 12.95
C ASN A 4 0.81 -32.33 12.21
N ILE A 5 -0.31 -32.39 12.88
CA ILE A 5 -1.53 -31.74 12.40
C ILE A 5 -1.51 -30.28 12.91
N SER A 6 -1.29 -29.35 12.04
CA SER A 6 -1.40 -27.92 12.38
C SER A 6 -2.81 -27.45 12.05
N PHE A 7 -3.49 -26.87 13.04
CA PHE A 7 -4.76 -26.17 12.85
C PHE A 7 -4.56 -24.67 12.62
N ASN A 8 -3.33 -24.24 12.34
CA ASN A 8 -3.07 -22.83 12.05
C ASN A 8 -3.59 -22.49 10.65
N PRO A 9 -4.63 -21.62 10.54
CA PRO A 9 -5.23 -21.25 9.25
C PRO A 9 -4.30 -20.42 8.36
N VAL A 10 -3.17 -19.95 8.89
CA VAL A 10 -2.16 -19.20 8.13
C VAL A 10 -1.34 -20.11 7.22
N LEU A 11 -1.27 -21.40 7.54
CA LEU A 11 -0.42 -22.35 6.82
C LEU A 11 -1.17 -23.04 5.68
N VAL A 12 -0.50 -23.19 4.56
CA VAL A 12 -0.97 -23.99 3.41
C VAL A 12 -0.65 -25.46 3.63
N THR A 13 -1.61 -26.33 3.32
CA THR A 13 -1.42 -27.78 3.31
C THR A 13 -1.08 -28.25 1.89
N ASN A 14 0.06 -28.90 1.71
CA ASN A 14 0.55 -29.33 0.39
C ASN A 14 0.20 -30.77 0.00
N ALA A 15 -0.62 -31.47 0.77
CA ALA A 15 -0.93 -32.87 0.49
C ALA A 15 -2.43 -33.13 0.38
N PRO A 16 -3.01 -33.05 -0.83
CA PRO A 16 -4.42 -33.41 -1.02
C PRO A 16 -4.62 -34.89 -0.68
N GLY A 17 -5.58 -35.20 0.18
CA GLY A 17 -6.00 -36.55 0.54
C GLY A 17 -5.21 -37.24 1.64
N THR A 18 -4.24 -36.56 2.24
CA THR A 18 -3.52 -37.03 3.43
C THR A 18 -3.54 -35.96 4.50
N PHE A 19 -3.64 -36.37 5.79
CA PHE A 19 -3.55 -35.43 6.92
C PHE A 19 -2.10 -34.98 7.18
N PHE A 20 -1.28 -34.91 6.14
CA PHE A 20 0.03 -34.28 6.23
C PHE A 20 -0.13 -32.77 6.08
N VAL A 21 0.05 -32.07 7.16
CA VAL A 21 0.22 -30.63 7.14
C VAL A 21 1.69 -30.35 6.91
N SER A 22 2.01 -29.90 5.72
CA SER A 22 3.28 -29.23 5.50
C SER A 22 3.20 -27.88 6.18
N SER A 23 4.18 -27.55 7.00
CA SER A 23 4.31 -26.21 7.57
C SER A 23 4.86 -25.19 6.56
N ASP A 24 4.93 -25.57 5.30
CA ASP A 24 5.53 -24.77 4.25
C ASP A 24 4.46 -23.91 3.59
N GLY A 25 4.62 -22.60 3.70
CA GLY A 25 3.80 -21.60 3.04
C GLY A 25 2.68 -20.98 3.88
N TYR A 26 2.24 -19.83 3.42
CA TYR A 26 1.16 -19.05 4.00
C TYR A 26 0.02 -18.87 2.99
N VAL A 27 -1.15 -18.50 3.49
CA VAL A 27 -2.27 -17.99 2.69
C VAL A 27 -2.33 -16.48 2.88
N GLN A 28 -2.16 -15.73 1.82
CA GLN A 28 -2.24 -14.26 1.86
C GLN A 28 -3.56 -13.82 2.50
N GLY A 29 -3.50 -12.79 3.35
CA GLY A 29 -4.67 -12.21 4.00
C GLY A 29 -5.18 -12.98 5.21
N THR A 30 -4.53 -14.08 5.60
CA THR A 30 -4.85 -14.76 6.84
C THR A 30 -4.12 -14.12 8.02
N MET A 31 -4.73 -14.17 9.17
CA MET A 31 -4.19 -13.69 10.42
C MET A 31 -3.82 -14.87 11.31
N MET A 32 -2.69 -14.78 11.99
CA MET A 32 -2.37 -15.76 13.04
C MET A 32 -3.29 -15.51 14.24
N ASP A 33 -3.98 -16.55 14.67
CA ASP A 33 -4.96 -16.46 15.75
C ASP A 33 -4.27 -16.10 17.09
N ASP A 34 -4.53 -14.88 17.53
CA ASP A 34 -4.14 -14.39 18.85
C ASP A 34 -5.38 -13.81 19.54
N PRO A 35 -5.87 -14.45 20.61
CA PRO A 35 -7.07 -13.98 21.30
C PRO A 35 -6.96 -12.53 21.80
N ALA A 36 -5.77 -12.08 22.17
CA ALA A 36 -5.56 -10.72 22.66
C ALA A 36 -5.72 -9.67 21.56
N VAL A 37 -5.41 -10.02 20.32
CA VAL A 37 -5.44 -9.11 19.17
C VAL A 37 -6.78 -9.16 18.43
N ARG A 38 -7.55 -10.22 18.59
CA ARG A 38 -8.82 -10.42 17.90
C ARG A 38 -9.80 -9.26 18.09
N TYR A 39 -9.79 -8.61 19.25
CA TYR A 39 -10.62 -7.46 19.55
C TYR A 39 -10.16 -6.15 18.88
N ALA A 40 -8.96 -6.14 18.30
CA ALA A 40 -8.44 -4.99 17.55
C ALA A 40 -8.87 -5.01 16.07
N LEU A 41 -9.66 -6.01 15.65
CA LEU A 41 -10.21 -6.05 14.29
C LEU A 41 -11.12 -4.85 14.06
N ALA A 42 -10.78 -4.07 13.05
CA ALA A 42 -11.56 -2.94 12.59
C ALA A 42 -12.35 -3.33 11.32
N GLY A 43 -13.35 -2.54 11.01
CA GLY A 43 -14.10 -2.65 9.76
C GLY A 43 -14.33 -1.27 9.16
N GLY A 44 -14.13 -1.13 7.87
CA GLY A 44 -14.45 0.06 7.10
C GLY A 44 -15.25 -0.29 5.86
N ILE A 45 -15.93 0.68 5.26
CA ILE A 45 -16.71 0.48 4.04
C ILE A 45 -15.80 0.75 2.84
N LEU A 46 -15.72 -0.18 1.90
CA LEU A 46 -14.96 0.01 0.67
C LEU A 46 -15.53 1.20 -0.11
N GLY A 47 -14.66 2.19 -0.36
CA GLY A 47 -15.05 3.44 -0.98
C GLY A 47 -15.54 3.28 -2.43
N PRO A 48 -16.42 4.19 -2.90
CA PRO A 48 -17.01 4.10 -4.24
C PRO A 48 -16.00 4.31 -5.37
N ASN A 49 -14.86 4.91 -5.08
CA ASN A 49 -13.79 5.18 -6.06
C ASN A 49 -12.85 3.99 -6.26
N GLU A 50 -12.97 2.96 -5.44
CA GLU A 50 -12.16 1.76 -5.58
C GLU A 50 -12.67 0.94 -6.78
N THR A 51 -11.81 0.73 -7.76
CA THR A 51 -12.20 0.06 -9.01
C THR A 51 -11.98 -1.46 -8.97
N LEU A 52 -11.23 -1.93 -7.99
CA LEU A 52 -10.90 -3.34 -7.83
C LEU A 52 -11.55 -3.91 -6.58
N PRO A 53 -11.95 -5.19 -6.60
CA PRO A 53 -12.41 -5.86 -5.39
C PRO A 53 -11.28 -5.92 -4.34
N MET A 54 -11.60 -5.73 -3.07
CA MET A 54 -10.64 -5.79 -1.97
C MET A 54 -10.56 -7.22 -1.42
N TRP A 55 -9.36 -7.76 -1.34
CA TRP A 55 -9.07 -9.06 -0.72
C TRP A 55 -8.17 -8.89 0.52
N GLY A 56 -7.83 -9.98 1.19
CA GLY A 56 -6.98 -9.95 2.37
C GLY A 56 -5.50 -9.74 2.05
N GLY A 57 -4.77 -9.13 2.98
CA GLY A 57 -3.32 -8.89 2.85
C GLY A 57 -2.96 -7.71 1.96
N VAL A 58 -3.85 -6.73 1.83
CA VAL A 58 -3.66 -5.50 1.06
C VAL A 58 -3.49 -4.33 2.03
N ALA A 59 -2.57 -3.42 1.72
CA ALA A 59 -2.41 -2.17 2.48
C ALA A 59 -3.61 -1.25 2.24
N VAL A 60 -4.23 -0.78 3.31
CA VAL A 60 -5.44 0.05 3.24
C VAL A 60 -5.23 1.41 3.88
N PHE A 61 -5.84 2.45 3.28
CA PHE A 61 -6.07 3.73 3.93
C PHE A 61 -7.41 3.72 4.68
N GLU A 62 -7.56 4.65 5.60
CA GLU A 62 -8.81 4.84 6.35
C GLU A 62 -9.14 6.33 6.42
N ASP A 63 -10.26 6.73 5.82
CA ASP A 63 -10.73 8.11 5.75
C ASP A 63 -12.03 8.32 6.51
N ILE A 64 -12.25 9.56 6.96
CA ILE A 64 -13.52 10.01 7.51
C ILE A 64 -14.49 10.22 6.34
N PRO A 65 -15.71 9.66 6.38
CA PRO A 65 -16.69 9.89 5.34
C PRO A 65 -17.04 11.38 5.21
N GLY A 66 -17.00 11.90 3.99
CA GLY A 66 -17.40 13.27 3.71
C GLY A 66 -18.91 13.50 3.92
N ALA A 67 -19.26 14.72 4.36
CA ALA A 67 -20.65 15.08 4.65
C ALA A 67 -21.54 15.32 3.41
N SER A 68 -20.98 15.34 2.20
CA SER A 68 -21.73 15.72 1.01
C SER A 68 -22.30 14.51 0.27
N GLY A 69 -23.62 14.36 0.34
CA GLY A 69 -24.42 13.61 -0.64
C GLY A 69 -24.11 12.13 -0.79
N ALA A 70 -23.42 11.57 0.17
CA ALA A 70 -22.99 10.19 0.09
C ALA A 70 -24.20 9.25 0.13
N THR A 71 -24.34 8.49 -0.91
CA THR A 71 -25.23 7.35 -1.04
C THR A 71 -24.86 6.23 -0.05
N ILE A 72 -23.75 6.35 0.65
CA ILE A 72 -23.27 5.42 1.67
C ILE A 72 -23.67 5.98 3.03
N PRO A 73 -24.51 5.28 3.80
CA PRO A 73 -24.78 5.66 5.17
C PRO A 73 -23.47 5.66 5.96
N ALA A 74 -23.13 6.78 6.55
CA ALA A 74 -21.86 7.00 7.25
C ALA A 74 -21.84 6.28 8.61
N LEU A 75 -21.89 4.95 8.61
CA LEU A 75 -21.82 4.11 9.81
C LEU A 75 -20.40 3.65 10.15
N GLY A 76 -19.37 4.15 9.44
CA GLY A 76 -17.97 3.77 9.67
C GLY A 76 -17.02 4.55 8.79
N SER A 77 -15.73 4.28 8.93
CA SER A 77 -14.70 4.84 8.06
C SER A 77 -14.83 4.31 6.64
N ILE A 78 -14.36 5.11 5.68
CA ILE A 78 -14.17 4.67 4.30
C ILE A 78 -12.75 4.12 4.20
N VAL A 79 -12.62 2.96 3.54
CA VAL A 79 -11.34 2.32 3.30
C VAL A 79 -11.14 2.07 1.81
N GLY A 80 -9.90 1.98 1.39
CA GLY A 80 -9.49 1.62 0.04
C GLY A 80 -8.02 1.24 0.04
N ARG A 81 -7.45 0.92 -1.14
CA ARG A 81 -6.03 0.64 -1.26
C ARG A 81 -5.21 1.89 -0.98
N ALA A 82 -4.26 1.76 -0.05
CA ALA A 82 -3.30 2.83 0.17
C ALA A 82 -2.46 3.06 -1.10
N ALA A 83 -2.14 4.32 -1.37
CA ALA A 83 -1.32 4.72 -2.51
C ALA A 83 0.09 5.18 -2.10
N SER A 84 0.35 5.31 -0.79
CA SER A 84 1.65 5.67 -0.23
C SER A 84 1.82 5.10 1.17
N VAL A 85 3.05 4.99 1.64
CA VAL A 85 3.33 4.47 3.00
C VAL A 85 2.71 5.35 4.07
N SER A 86 2.71 6.67 3.89
CA SER A 86 2.11 7.62 4.83
C SER A 86 0.58 7.51 4.91
N ALA A 87 -0.07 6.99 3.87
CA ALA A 87 -1.51 6.77 3.84
C ALA A 87 -1.93 5.40 4.41
N ILE A 88 -0.98 4.49 4.69
CA ILE A 88 -1.32 3.17 5.22
C ILE A 88 -1.87 3.29 6.64
N ALA A 89 -3.14 2.99 6.81
CA ALA A 89 -3.77 2.85 8.11
C ALA A 89 -3.64 1.44 8.69
N GLY A 90 -3.54 0.43 7.82
CA GLY A 90 -3.45 -0.97 8.23
C GLY A 90 -3.46 -1.94 7.05
N PHE A 91 -3.76 -3.21 7.35
CA PHE A 91 -3.83 -4.28 6.36
C PHE A 91 -5.15 -5.03 6.45
N SER A 92 -5.76 -5.27 5.29
CA SER A 92 -6.97 -6.07 5.19
C SER A 92 -6.73 -7.53 5.53
N VAL A 93 -7.74 -8.20 6.04
CA VAL A 93 -7.71 -9.64 6.34
C VAL A 93 -8.95 -10.32 5.81
N PHE A 94 -8.87 -11.64 5.60
CA PHE A 94 -10.08 -12.41 5.27
C PHE A 94 -10.97 -12.56 6.49
N ASN A 95 -12.23 -12.23 6.29
CA ASN A 95 -13.30 -12.55 7.23
C ASN A 95 -14.53 -12.95 6.42
N GLN A 96 -14.82 -14.22 6.38
CA GLN A 96 -15.95 -14.77 5.62
C GLN A 96 -17.31 -14.21 6.04
N ALA A 97 -17.44 -13.69 7.25
CA ALA A 97 -18.65 -13.04 7.68
C ALA A 97 -18.93 -11.69 7.00
N SER A 98 -17.89 -11.03 6.48
CA SER A 98 -17.97 -9.70 5.88
C SER A 98 -17.55 -9.65 4.41
N ASN A 99 -16.91 -10.71 3.91
CA ASN A 99 -16.45 -10.77 2.53
C ASN A 99 -17.35 -11.66 1.69
N TRP A 100 -17.62 -11.23 0.47
CA TRP A 100 -18.41 -11.94 -0.52
C TRP A 100 -17.53 -12.31 -1.70
N VAL A 101 -17.93 -13.33 -2.42
CA VAL A 101 -17.32 -13.67 -3.69
C VAL A 101 -17.92 -12.74 -4.74
N THR A 102 -17.09 -11.93 -5.41
CA THR A 102 -17.57 -10.94 -6.39
C THR A 102 -18.10 -11.57 -7.67
N SER A 103 -17.71 -12.80 -7.94
CA SER A 103 -18.19 -13.59 -9.08
C SER A 103 -18.35 -15.05 -8.63
N PRO A 104 -19.33 -15.80 -9.18
CA PRO A 104 -19.47 -17.24 -8.90
C PRO A 104 -18.23 -18.08 -9.20
N GLN A 105 -17.32 -17.56 -10.04
CA GLN A 105 -16.07 -18.22 -10.42
C GLN A 105 -14.86 -17.72 -9.60
N SER A 106 -15.02 -16.68 -8.79
CA SER A 106 -13.94 -16.21 -7.91
C SER A 106 -13.74 -17.19 -6.77
N GLU A 107 -12.51 -17.64 -6.58
CA GLU A 107 -12.13 -18.60 -5.54
C GLU A 107 -11.81 -17.91 -4.21
N CYS A 108 -11.38 -16.66 -4.27
CA CYS A 108 -10.92 -15.90 -3.13
C CYS A 108 -12.02 -14.99 -2.59
N PRO A 109 -12.29 -14.99 -1.28
CA PRO A 109 -13.21 -14.03 -0.67
C PRO A 109 -12.72 -12.60 -0.89
N SER A 110 -13.63 -11.74 -1.34
CA SER A 110 -13.33 -10.33 -1.61
C SER A 110 -14.53 -9.45 -1.30
N ALA A 111 -14.27 -8.17 -1.06
CA ALA A 111 -15.30 -7.16 -0.85
C ALA A 111 -15.40 -6.25 -2.07
N GLY A 112 -16.62 -6.00 -2.52
CA GLY A 112 -16.94 -4.99 -3.52
C GLY A 112 -17.26 -3.64 -2.90
N ASN A 113 -17.45 -2.62 -3.72
CA ASN A 113 -17.78 -1.26 -3.27
C ASN A 113 -19.02 -1.25 -2.39
N GLY A 114 -18.95 -0.50 -1.29
CA GLY A 114 -20.03 -0.42 -0.29
C GLY A 114 -20.08 -1.59 0.70
N MET A 115 -19.25 -2.61 0.52
CA MET A 115 -19.14 -3.72 1.44
C MET A 115 -18.13 -3.43 2.56
N THR A 116 -18.28 -4.13 3.67
CA THR A 116 -17.32 -4.02 4.79
C THR A 116 -16.01 -4.73 4.47
N VAL A 117 -14.92 -4.04 4.66
CA VAL A 117 -13.57 -4.59 4.63
C VAL A 117 -13.04 -4.72 6.05
N PRO A 118 -12.79 -5.94 6.53
CA PRO A 118 -12.12 -6.15 7.81
C PRO A 118 -10.61 -5.89 7.65
N PHE A 119 -10.03 -5.18 8.61
CA PHE A 119 -8.60 -4.87 8.61
C PHE A 119 -8.06 -4.67 10.03
N PHE A 120 -6.74 -4.78 10.17
CA PHE A 120 -6.06 -4.41 11.40
C PHE A 120 -5.25 -3.15 11.18
N ARG A 121 -5.37 -2.20 12.12
CA ARG A 121 -4.59 -0.96 12.07
C ARG A 121 -3.12 -1.21 12.40
N LEU A 122 -2.24 -0.38 11.89
CA LEU A 122 -0.85 -0.33 12.32
C LEU A 122 -0.79 -0.11 13.83
N GLY A 123 0.13 -0.82 14.50
CA GLY A 123 0.25 -0.79 15.96
C GLY A 123 -0.73 -1.70 16.72
N SER A 124 -1.58 -2.46 16.03
CA SER A 124 -2.52 -3.39 16.67
C SER A 124 -1.87 -4.62 17.29
N GLY A 125 -0.63 -4.95 16.89
CA GLY A 125 0.03 -6.19 17.26
C GLY A 125 -0.45 -7.42 16.49
N ALA A 126 -1.29 -7.25 15.47
CA ALA A 126 -1.76 -8.35 14.62
C ALA A 126 -0.63 -8.93 13.77
N ARG A 127 -0.68 -10.23 13.53
CA ARG A 127 0.23 -10.97 12.67
C ARG A 127 -0.52 -11.40 11.44
N ILE A 128 -0.13 -10.85 10.29
CA ILE A 128 -0.86 -11.03 9.03
C ILE A 128 0.09 -11.56 7.97
N ALA A 129 -0.38 -12.53 7.17
CA ALA A 129 0.32 -12.99 5.98
C ALA A 129 0.00 -12.05 4.81
N VAL A 130 1.00 -11.42 4.23
CA VAL A 130 0.89 -10.56 3.07
C VAL A 130 1.69 -11.12 1.90
N ALA A 131 1.30 -10.80 0.66
CA ALA A 131 2.13 -11.14 -0.49
C ALA A 131 3.50 -10.48 -0.38
N ALA A 132 4.53 -11.16 -0.84
CA ALA A 132 5.92 -10.74 -0.73
C ALA A 132 6.66 -10.88 -2.05
N ASP A 133 7.57 -9.96 -2.33
CA ASP A 133 8.51 -10.10 -3.44
C ASP A 133 9.53 -11.19 -3.11
N PRO A 134 9.83 -12.10 -4.05
CA PRO A 134 10.82 -13.16 -3.84
C PRO A 134 12.22 -12.65 -3.45
N SER A 135 12.59 -11.42 -3.81
CA SER A 135 13.87 -10.81 -3.44
C SER A 135 14.02 -10.58 -1.93
N LEU A 136 12.92 -10.61 -1.17
CA LEU A 136 12.95 -10.60 0.30
C LEU A 136 13.65 -11.82 0.90
N ALA A 137 13.91 -12.88 0.14
CA ALA A 137 14.75 -14.00 0.58
C ALA A 137 16.12 -13.53 1.10
N SER A 138 16.62 -12.41 0.65
CA SER A 138 17.86 -11.80 1.15
C SER A 138 17.81 -11.38 2.62
N LEU A 139 16.62 -11.25 3.20
CA LEU A 139 16.41 -10.90 4.60
C LEU A 139 16.37 -12.14 5.52
N GLU A 140 16.33 -13.34 4.98
CA GLU A 140 16.28 -14.56 5.76
C GLU A 140 17.51 -14.70 6.68
N GLY A 141 17.27 -15.13 7.91
CA GLY A 141 18.32 -15.22 8.93
C GLY A 141 18.73 -13.88 9.57
N GLY A 142 18.17 -12.76 9.11
CA GLY A 142 18.39 -11.44 9.69
C GLY A 142 17.45 -11.10 10.86
N ALA A 143 17.57 -9.89 11.37
CA ALA A 143 16.72 -9.40 12.46
C ALA A 143 15.31 -9.08 11.95
N THR A 144 14.29 -9.26 12.80
CA THR A 144 12.88 -9.01 12.43
C THR A 144 12.54 -7.53 12.20
N ASN A 145 13.39 -6.62 12.65
CA ASN A 145 13.22 -5.17 12.51
C ASN A 145 13.96 -4.59 11.30
N GLN A 146 14.27 -5.39 10.30
CA GLN A 146 14.83 -4.88 9.05
C GLN A 146 13.79 -4.03 8.32
N ASN A 147 14.26 -2.95 7.69
CA ASN A 147 13.40 -2.09 6.91
C ASN A 147 12.89 -2.84 5.67
N VAL A 148 11.61 -2.72 5.45
CA VAL A 148 10.90 -3.21 4.25
C VAL A 148 10.02 -2.09 3.71
N SER A 149 9.57 -2.21 2.48
CA SER A 149 8.70 -1.27 1.82
C SER A 149 7.49 -1.98 1.21
N TRP A 150 6.56 -1.22 0.65
CA TRP A 150 5.36 -1.75 0.02
C TRP A 150 5.30 -1.35 -1.45
N ASP A 151 5.18 -2.34 -2.32
CA ASP A 151 4.91 -2.15 -3.74
C ASP A 151 3.40 -1.93 -3.94
N PHE A 152 3.00 -0.68 -4.14
CA PHE A 152 1.60 -0.30 -4.30
C PHE A 152 0.99 -0.77 -5.63
N ASN A 153 1.80 -1.03 -6.65
CA ASN A 153 1.32 -1.50 -7.93
C ASN A 153 0.95 -2.99 -7.88
N ASN A 154 1.82 -3.78 -7.25
CA ASN A 154 1.63 -5.24 -7.14
C ASN A 154 1.02 -5.66 -5.80
N GLN A 155 0.79 -4.72 -4.88
CA GLN A 155 0.21 -4.94 -3.55
C GLN A 155 0.96 -6.04 -2.77
N ARG A 156 2.27 -5.87 -2.63
CA ARG A 156 3.15 -6.83 -1.96
C ARG A 156 4.28 -6.15 -1.18
N LEU A 157 4.78 -6.84 -0.18
CA LEU A 157 5.97 -6.43 0.56
C LEU A 157 7.21 -6.57 -0.32
N GLN A 158 8.11 -5.60 -0.28
CA GLN A 158 9.37 -5.60 -1.04
C GLN A 158 10.55 -5.16 -0.17
N PRO A 159 11.81 -5.44 -0.57
CA PRO A 159 12.96 -4.89 0.10
C PRO A 159 12.93 -3.37 0.10
N TYR A 160 13.38 -2.79 1.20
CA TYR A 160 13.54 -1.35 1.32
C TYR A 160 14.80 -0.89 0.56
N ASP A 161 14.63 0.08 -0.32
CA ASP A 161 15.75 0.74 -0.99
C ASP A 161 16.05 2.07 -0.29
N ALA A 162 17.18 2.12 0.40
CA ALA A 162 17.65 3.32 1.08
C ALA A 162 18.22 4.39 0.13
N SER A 163 18.36 4.08 -1.16
CA SER A 163 18.85 5.04 -2.15
C SER A 163 17.82 6.14 -2.38
N THR A 164 18.31 7.37 -2.51
CA THR A 164 17.48 8.49 -2.95
C THR A 164 17.45 8.54 -4.47
N ALA A 165 16.25 8.47 -5.03
CA ALA A 165 16.07 8.72 -6.45
C ALA A 165 16.06 10.22 -6.71
N THR A 166 16.67 10.63 -7.83
CA THR A 166 16.66 12.00 -8.32
C THR A 166 15.97 12.04 -9.68
N ILE A 167 14.90 12.79 -9.80
CA ILE A 167 14.10 12.89 -11.03
C ILE A 167 14.08 14.33 -11.52
N THR A 168 14.43 14.54 -12.78
CA THR A 168 14.39 15.86 -13.41
C THR A 168 12.96 16.34 -13.60
N ILE A 169 12.68 17.56 -13.15
CA ILE A 169 11.43 18.26 -13.38
C ILE A 169 11.54 19.00 -14.72
N ASN A 170 10.71 18.60 -15.68
CA ASN A 170 10.71 19.23 -17.02
C ASN A 170 10.02 20.59 -17.03
N SER A 171 8.96 20.73 -16.26
CA SER A 171 8.23 21.97 -16.09
C SER A 171 7.47 21.96 -14.78
N ALA A 172 7.22 23.14 -14.24
CA ALA A 172 6.34 23.29 -13.09
C ALA A 172 5.51 24.56 -13.22
N SER A 173 4.29 24.50 -12.71
CA SER A 173 3.35 25.63 -12.68
C SER A 173 2.64 25.69 -11.35
N TRP A 174 2.39 26.88 -10.86
CA TRP A 174 1.62 27.12 -9.65
C TRP A 174 0.21 27.62 -9.96
N ALA A 175 -0.77 27.13 -9.24
CA ALA A 175 -2.16 27.57 -9.30
C ALA A 175 -2.73 27.77 -7.90
N ASN A 176 -3.60 28.77 -7.75
CA ASN A 176 -4.33 29.04 -6.50
C ASN A 176 -5.56 28.12 -6.39
N THR A 177 -5.34 26.83 -6.52
CA THR A 177 -6.37 25.79 -6.39
C THR A 177 -6.21 25.14 -5.03
N ALA A 178 -7.31 24.89 -4.30
CA ALA A 178 -7.32 24.23 -3.00
C ALA A 178 -6.28 24.77 -1.99
N GLY A 179 -6.10 26.08 -1.92
CA GLY A 179 -5.15 26.72 -1.01
C GLY A 179 -3.74 26.93 -1.59
N GLY A 180 -3.54 26.63 -2.86
CA GLY A 180 -2.28 26.75 -3.59
C GLY A 180 -1.62 25.40 -3.87
N GLN A 181 -1.41 25.14 -5.14
CA GLN A 181 -0.80 23.90 -5.62
C GLN A 181 0.29 24.17 -6.65
N LEU A 182 1.39 23.45 -6.55
CA LEU A 182 2.46 23.42 -7.54
C LEU A 182 2.37 22.10 -8.29
N THR A 183 2.08 22.17 -9.59
CA THR A 183 2.11 21.00 -10.48
C THR A 183 3.46 20.94 -11.15
N ALA A 184 4.20 19.85 -10.95
CA ALA A 184 5.48 19.57 -11.58
C ALA A 184 5.35 18.36 -12.51
N ASN A 185 5.88 18.50 -13.73
CA ASN A 185 5.88 17.44 -14.74
C ASN A 185 7.27 16.81 -14.84
N VAL A 186 7.30 15.51 -14.94
CA VAL A 186 8.49 14.69 -15.14
C VAL A 186 8.35 13.86 -16.42
N THR A 187 9.45 13.35 -16.97
CA THR A 187 9.36 12.49 -18.15
C THR A 187 8.77 11.13 -17.78
N ASN A 188 9.25 10.56 -16.71
CA ASN A 188 8.77 9.30 -16.13
C ASN A 188 9.38 9.15 -14.74
N TRP A 189 8.69 8.45 -13.85
CA TRP A 189 9.26 8.04 -12.58
C TRP A 189 10.23 6.88 -12.83
N THR A 190 11.49 7.05 -12.43
CA THR A 190 12.50 5.98 -12.55
C THR A 190 12.40 5.03 -11.36
N GLY A 191 12.50 3.73 -11.66
CA GLY A 191 12.34 2.71 -10.64
C GLY A 191 10.88 2.43 -10.29
N ALA A 192 10.67 1.68 -9.26
CA ALA A 192 9.33 1.29 -8.79
C ALA A 192 8.65 2.38 -7.96
N PHE A 193 9.24 3.57 -7.84
CA PHE A 193 8.79 4.58 -6.90
C PHE A 193 8.17 5.80 -7.59
N GLN A 194 6.85 5.90 -7.48
CA GLN A 194 6.07 7.09 -7.77
C GLN A 194 5.55 7.62 -6.42
N PRO A 195 5.81 8.89 -6.04
CA PRO A 195 5.33 9.40 -4.76
C PRO A 195 3.81 9.45 -4.73
N GLY A 196 3.22 9.02 -3.64
CA GLY A 196 1.78 9.02 -3.43
C GLY A 196 1.28 10.21 -2.59
N PRO A 197 -0.04 10.43 -2.51
CA PRO A 197 -0.62 11.46 -1.66
C PRO A 197 -0.16 11.32 -0.20
N GLY A 198 0.29 12.44 0.38
CA GLY A 198 0.83 12.49 1.74
C GLY A 198 2.34 12.30 1.87
N ASP A 199 3.01 11.78 0.84
CA ASP A 199 4.47 11.66 0.85
C ASP A 199 5.14 13.03 0.81
N ALA A 200 6.32 13.09 1.42
CA ALA A 200 7.17 14.27 1.35
C ALA A 200 8.20 14.13 0.22
N VAL A 201 8.29 15.12 -0.64
CA VAL A 201 9.31 15.22 -1.69
C VAL A 201 10.10 16.51 -1.53
N ASN A 202 11.40 16.45 -1.80
CA ASN A 202 12.26 17.63 -1.80
C ASN A 202 12.52 18.08 -3.24
N ILE A 203 12.39 19.38 -3.51
CA ILE A 203 12.85 19.98 -4.76
C ILE A 203 14.17 20.69 -4.51
N SER A 204 15.13 20.49 -5.38
CA SER A 204 16.41 21.18 -5.38
C SER A 204 16.83 21.59 -6.80
N GLY A 205 17.82 22.45 -6.91
CA GLY A 205 18.39 22.88 -8.21
C GLY A 205 17.49 23.82 -9.03
N ALA A 206 16.34 24.22 -8.51
CA ALA A 206 15.48 25.19 -9.18
C ALA A 206 16.03 26.61 -9.04
N THR A 207 15.85 27.40 -10.10
CA THR A 207 15.93 28.87 -10.07
C THR A 207 14.54 29.44 -10.26
N ASN A 208 14.22 30.52 -9.57
CA ASN A 208 12.89 31.11 -9.57
C ASN A 208 12.98 32.62 -9.84
N SER A 209 12.17 33.11 -10.75
CA SER A 209 12.03 34.54 -11.04
C SER A 209 11.00 35.29 -10.17
N GLY A 210 10.30 34.57 -9.28
CA GLY A 210 9.33 35.17 -8.35
C GLY A 210 9.98 35.87 -7.17
N THR A 211 9.17 36.54 -6.36
CA THR A 211 9.60 37.31 -5.19
C THR A 211 10.27 36.49 -4.10
N GLY A 212 9.97 35.20 -4.02
CA GLY A 212 10.57 34.26 -3.05
C GLY A 212 11.95 33.73 -3.45
N GLY A 213 12.36 33.93 -4.69
CA GLY A 213 13.60 33.37 -5.22
C GLY A 213 13.63 31.82 -5.19
N ALA A 214 14.80 31.26 -5.43
CA ALA A 214 15.01 29.81 -5.47
C ALA A 214 14.69 29.11 -4.14
N ALA A 215 14.83 29.79 -3.01
CA ALA A 215 14.56 29.23 -1.68
C ALA A 215 13.10 28.84 -1.47
N VAL A 216 12.16 29.44 -2.21
CA VAL A 216 10.72 29.13 -2.12
C VAL A 216 10.38 27.80 -2.80
N ILE A 217 11.17 27.42 -3.80
CA ILE A 217 10.95 26.18 -4.57
C ILE A 217 11.84 25.06 -4.06
N ASN A 218 13.07 25.35 -3.69
CA ASN A 218 14.03 24.36 -3.18
C ASN A 218 13.73 24.03 -1.73
N GLN A 219 12.66 23.29 -1.49
CA GLN A 219 12.22 22.88 -0.17
C GLN A 219 11.44 21.56 -0.21
N ASN A 220 10.99 21.12 0.93
CA ASN A 220 10.12 19.95 1.06
C ASN A 220 8.67 20.35 0.78
N PHE A 221 7.99 19.53 0.03
CA PHE A 221 6.57 19.61 -0.25
C PHE A 221 5.85 18.33 0.08
N ILE A 222 4.56 18.42 0.41
CA ILE A 222 3.68 17.26 0.57
C ILE A 222 2.95 17.03 -0.75
N VAL A 223 2.94 15.78 -1.19
CA VAL A 223 2.24 15.34 -2.40
C VAL A 223 0.74 15.35 -2.15
N VAL A 224 0.00 15.99 -3.03
CA VAL A 224 -1.48 15.98 -3.06
C VAL A 224 -1.99 14.86 -3.95
N SER A 225 -1.38 14.72 -5.13
CA SER A 225 -1.69 13.65 -6.07
C SER A 225 -0.53 13.45 -7.04
N SER A 226 -0.45 12.30 -7.68
CA SER A 226 0.54 12.03 -8.70
C SER A 226 -0.03 11.16 -9.83
N THR A 227 0.61 11.26 -10.99
CA THR A 227 0.40 10.41 -12.16
C THR A 227 1.75 9.87 -12.62
N SER A 228 1.78 9.04 -13.64
CA SER A 228 3.03 8.52 -14.22
C SER A 228 3.99 9.62 -14.71
N THR A 229 3.51 10.84 -14.98
CA THR A 229 4.30 11.93 -15.57
C THR A 229 4.16 13.26 -14.84
N SER A 230 3.42 13.33 -13.75
CA SER A 230 3.24 14.57 -12.99
C SER A 230 3.02 14.34 -11.51
N VAL A 231 3.30 15.36 -10.72
CA VAL A 231 2.96 15.41 -9.30
C VAL A 231 2.38 16.77 -8.95
N VAL A 232 1.34 16.75 -8.13
CA VAL A 232 0.72 17.96 -7.55
C VAL A 232 1.14 18.06 -6.10
N LEU A 233 1.68 19.20 -5.73
CA LEU A 233 2.26 19.46 -4.41
C LEU A 233 1.45 20.53 -3.69
N ALA A 234 1.28 20.39 -2.38
CA ALA A 234 0.72 21.46 -1.55
C ALA A 234 1.70 22.63 -1.46
N ALA A 235 1.31 23.78 -1.99
CA ALA A 235 2.16 24.95 -2.10
C ALA A 235 1.34 26.24 -1.78
N PRO A 236 1.08 26.53 -0.49
CA PRO A 236 0.11 27.54 -0.07
C PRO A 236 0.55 29.00 -0.25
N ALA A 237 1.62 29.27 -0.99
CA ALA A 237 2.06 30.64 -1.22
C ALA A 237 1.25 31.36 -2.30
N ALA A 238 1.28 32.70 -2.28
CA ALA A 238 0.67 33.51 -3.31
C ALA A 238 1.37 33.34 -4.68
N SER A 239 0.62 33.50 -5.77
CA SER A 239 1.09 33.21 -7.14
C SER A 239 2.39 33.89 -7.54
N GLY A 240 2.63 35.13 -7.15
CA GLY A 240 3.87 35.84 -7.49
C GLY A 240 5.13 35.29 -6.85
N VAL A 241 5.00 34.39 -5.85
CA VAL A 241 6.14 33.84 -5.12
C VAL A 241 6.88 32.79 -5.94
N TYR A 242 6.18 31.95 -6.67
CA TYR A 242 6.80 30.87 -7.44
C TYR A 242 7.35 31.32 -8.80
N GLY A 243 6.77 32.32 -9.42
CA GLY A 243 7.25 32.86 -10.71
C GLY A 243 7.49 31.79 -11.77
N THR A 244 8.43 32.07 -12.66
CA THR A 244 8.90 31.07 -13.64
C THR A 244 9.99 30.20 -13.02
N ILE A 245 9.79 28.91 -13.04
CA ILE A 245 10.75 27.93 -12.53
C ILE A 245 11.75 27.61 -13.63
N GLY A 246 13.02 27.93 -13.37
CA GLY A 246 14.14 27.67 -14.26
C GLY A 246 15.22 26.83 -13.58
N GLY A 247 16.39 26.76 -14.18
CA GLY A 247 17.51 25.95 -13.69
C GLY A 247 17.39 24.50 -14.14
N SER A 248 17.87 23.61 -13.33
CA SER A 248 17.75 22.15 -13.51
C SER A 248 17.07 21.56 -12.26
N PRO A 249 15.78 21.84 -12.05
CA PRO A 249 15.10 21.38 -10.86
C PRO A 249 14.97 19.86 -10.87
N VAL A 250 15.18 19.27 -9.71
CA VAL A 250 15.04 17.83 -9.51
C VAL A 250 14.22 17.55 -8.26
N PHE A 251 13.47 16.48 -8.30
CA PHE A 251 12.95 15.85 -7.10
C PHE A 251 14.01 14.95 -6.48
N ASN A 252 14.18 15.08 -5.16
CA ASN A 252 14.90 14.12 -4.36
C ASN A 252 13.89 13.44 -3.43
N PHE A 253 13.80 12.15 -3.51
CA PHE A 253 12.95 11.36 -2.63
C PHE A 253 13.58 9.98 -2.43
N GLY A 254 13.27 9.39 -1.28
CA GLY A 254 13.62 8.03 -0.96
C GLY A 254 12.36 7.21 -0.75
N GLU A 255 12.51 5.91 -0.82
CA GLU A 255 11.46 5.00 -0.41
C GLU A 255 11.17 5.17 1.09
N ALA A 256 9.92 5.09 1.49
CA ALA A 256 9.56 5.13 2.90
C ALA A 256 9.55 3.70 3.47
N ALA A 257 10.19 3.51 4.62
CA ALA A 257 10.16 2.24 5.32
C ALA A 257 8.76 2.01 5.93
N LEU A 258 8.24 0.80 5.73
CA LEU A 258 6.97 0.39 6.32
C LEU A 258 7.16 0.11 7.82
N PRO A 259 6.32 0.64 8.73
CA PRO A 259 6.48 0.49 10.17
C PRO A 259 5.96 -0.88 10.67
N VAL A 260 6.46 -1.95 10.10
CA VAL A 260 6.11 -3.34 10.48
C VAL A 260 7.35 -4.16 10.78
N LYS A 261 7.17 -5.30 11.44
CA LYS A 261 8.25 -6.28 11.62
C LYS A 261 7.97 -7.50 10.77
N VAL A 262 8.97 -7.99 10.06
CA VAL A 262 8.89 -9.25 9.33
C VAL A 262 9.24 -10.39 10.28
N LEU A 263 8.27 -11.23 10.57
CA LEU A 263 8.45 -12.35 11.50
C LEU A 263 8.92 -13.63 10.82
N ASN A 264 8.46 -13.86 9.58
CA ASN A 264 8.80 -15.03 8.80
C ASN A 264 8.58 -14.75 7.31
N LEU A 265 9.31 -15.46 6.46
CA LEU A 265 9.20 -15.44 5.01
C LEU A 265 9.00 -16.85 4.49
N GLN A 266 8.12 -16.99 3.50
CA GLN A 266 7.88 -18.25 2.80
C GLN A 266 7.90 -17.98 1.30
N ILE A 267 9.02 -18.27 0.68
CA ILE A 267 9.27 -17.92 -0.72
C ILE A 267 8.92 -19.14 -1.60
N GLY A 268 8.01 -18.92 -2.56
CA GLY A 268 7.65 -19.94 -3.55
C GLY A 268 6.71 -21.04 -3.07
N ASN A 269 6.25 -21.01 -1.81
CA ASN A 269 5.44 -22.09 -1.21
C ASN A 269 4.04 -21.61 -0.77
N SER A 270 3.75 -20.34 -0.93
CA SER A 270 2.54 -19.72 -0.38
C SER A 270 1.43 -19.59 -1.42
N GLN A 271 0.21 -19.43 -0.95
CA GLN A 271 -0.93 -19.03 -1.77
C GLN A 271 -1.08 -17.52 -1.73
N ILE A 272 -0.98 -16.89 -2.88
CA ILE A 272 -1.20 -15.46 -3.05
C ILE A 272 -2.46 -15.22 -3.89
N VAL A 273 -3.01 -14.02 -3.75
CA VAL A 273 -4.18 -13.60 -4.54
C VAL A 273 -3.71 -12.95 -5.82
N THR A 274 -4.32 -13.36 -6.93
CA THR A 274 -4.15 -12.74 -8.26
C THR A 274 -5.49 -12.25 -8.77
N TYR A 275 -5.49 -11.09 -9.39
CA TYR A 275 -6.68 -10.54 -10.04
C TYR A 275 -6.55 -10.64 -11.56
N ASP A 276 -7.57 -11.22 -12.19
CA ASP A 276 -7.72 -11.24 -13.65
C ASP A 276 -8.63 -10.08 -14.08
N PRO A 277 -8.08 -9.01 -14.68
CA PRO A 277 -8.85 -7.85 -15.11
C PRO A 277 -9.76 -8.11 -16.31
N ILE A 278 -9.52 -9.17 -17.08
CA ILE A 278 -10.32 -9.50 -18.27
C ILE A 278 -11.66 -10.09 -17.85
N ASN A 279 -11.61 -11.04 -16.92
CA ASN A 279 -12.78 -11.76 -16.44
C ASN A 279 -13.34 -11.19 -15.11
N ASN A 280 -12.68 -10.20 -14.54
CA ASN A 280 -13.02 -9.62 -13.23
C ASN A 280 -13.07 -10.68 -12.11
N LEU A 281 -12.10 -11.58 -12.11
CA LEU A 281 -12.03 -12.72 -11.20
C LEU A 281 -10.84 -12.59 -10.24
N VAL A 282 -11.05 -13.07 -9.03
CA VAL A 282 -10.01 -13.14 -7.98
C VAL A 282 -9.69 -14.60 -7.73
N HIS A 283 -8.45 -14.99 -7.92
CA HIS A 283 -7.99 -16.38 -7.85
C HIS A 283 -6.87 -16.57 -6.84
N TRP A 284 -6.77 -17.79 -6.32
CA TRP A 284 -5.59 -18.24 -5.61
C TRP A 284 -4.52 -18.72 -6.59
N THR A 285 -3.32 -18.17 -6.47
CA THR A 285 -2.13 -18.64 -7.17
C THR A 285 -1.24 -19.40 -6.21
N GLN A 286 -0.92 -20.64 -6.56
CA GLN A 286 0.02 -21.49 -5.82
C GLN A 286 1.47 -21.06 -6.09
N ALA A 287 2.39 -21.50 -5.23
CA ALA A 287 3.82 -21.20 -5.35
C ALA A 287 4.17 -19.72 -5.33
N GLY A 288 3.31 -18.90 -4.75
CA GLY A 288 3.60 -17.49 -4.45
C GLY A 288 4.52 -17.34 -3.24
N SER A 289 4.90 -16.10 -2.97
CA SER A 289 5.71 -15.75 -1.80
C SER A 289 4.89 -14.90 -0.84
N CYS A 290 4.98 -15.20 0.46
CA CYS A 290 4.35 -14.43 1.53
C CYS A 290 5.33 -14.11 2.64
N ALA A 291 5.08 -12.99 3.29
CA ALA A 291 5.68 -12.60 4.55
C ALA A 291 4.63 -12.62 5.66
N LEU A 292 4.99 -13.13 6.83
CA LEU A 292 4.22 -12.91 8.05
C LEU A 292 4.74 -11.63 8.70
N ILE A 293 3.91 -10.62 8.75
CA ILE A 293 4.25 -9.32 9.33
C ILE A 293 3.54 -9.11 10.67
N LEU A 294 4.17 -8.38 11.57
CA LEU A 294 3.60 -7.85 12.80
C LEU A 294 3.33 -6.36 12.61
N LEU A 295 2.09 -5.95 12.82
CA LEU A 295 1.62 -4.57 12.71
C LEU A 295 1.89 -3.76 13.99
#